data_725c054ec83c9b10243a3aa06dd62fcf
#
_entry.id   725c054ec83c9b10243a3aa06dd62fcf
#
_cell.length_a   1.000
_cell.length_b   1.000
_cell.length_c   1.000
_cell.angle_alpha   90.00
_cell.angle_beta   90.00
_cell.angle_gamma   90.00
#
_symmetry.space_group_name_H-M   'P 1'
#
loop_
_entity.id
_entity.type
_entity.pdbx_description
1 polymer ?
#
loop_
_entity_poly.entity_id
_entity_poly.type
_entity_poly.pdbx_seq_one_letter_code
_entity_poly.pdbx_strand_id
1 'polypeptide(L)'
;GISVSCYPGQDTQPSNPGEKTIVHTCNVSNVPLQRWVNLLISVYGRTLDVYLNGKLTRTCLLPGIVSTSKYSPIFVTPMGGFDGWTSKLQFWPNSLNPQQAWNVYSKGPKSGLFSSDFEVKVAVFSNGSEQGTYTIGGDGNDSD
;
A
#
# COMPACT_ATOMS: atom_id res chain seq x y z
N GLY A 1 -8.02 -6.15 11.24
CA GLY A 1 -7.36 -4.87 11.56
C GLY A 1 -6.08 -4.66 10.78
N ILE A 2 -5.65 -3.42 10.70
CA ILE A 2 -4.39 -3.00 10.10
C ILE A 2 -3.46 -2.59 11.25
N SER A 3 -2.35 -3.32 11.42
CA SER A 3 -1.40 -3.04 12.51
C SER A 3 -0.19 -2.29 11.96
N VAL A 4 0.20 -1.23 12.64
CA VAL A 4 1.28 -0.32 12.22
C VAL A 4 2.21 -0.07 13.40
N SER A 5 3.51 -0.16 13.18
CA SER A 5 4.50 0.22 14.17
C SER A 5 4.74 1.73 14.11
N CYS A 6 4.64 2.40 15.26
CA CYS A 6 4.75 3.85 15.36
C CYS A 6 5.76 4.25 16.45
N TYR A 7 6.37 5.41 16.28
CA TYR A 7 7.18 6.07 17.31
C TYR A 7 6.26 6.97 18.16
N PRO A 8 5.91 6.57 19.38
CA PRO A 8 4.91 7.28 20.17
C PRO A 8 5.34 8.71 20.51
N GLY A 9 4.42 9.66 20.30
CA GLY A 9 4.65 11.08 20.58
C GLY A 9 5.55 11.82 19.60
N GLN A 10 6.05 11.15 18.56
CA GLN A 10 6.94 11.76 17.57
C GLN A 10 6.23 12.09 16.26
N ASP A 11 6.60 13.22 15.66
CA ASP A 11 6.09 13.68 14.35
C ASP A 11 7.14 13.60 13.24
N THR A 12 8.37 13.21 13.59
CA THR A 12 9.48 13.00 12.65
C THR A 12 10.19 11.68 12.95
N GLN A 13 10.84 11.11 11.94
CA GLN A 13 11.64 9.90 12.12
C GLN A 13 12.79 10.19 13.11
N PRO A 14 12.97 9.35 14.13
CA PRO A 14 14.05 9.53 15.08
C PRO A 14 15.41 9.30 14.43
N SER A 15 16.40 10.07 14.87
CA SER A 15 17.78 9.94 14.41
C SER A 15 18.50 8.71 15.01
N ASN A 16 17.98 8.18 16.13
CA ASN A 16 18.57 7.03 16.82
C ASN A 16 17.94 5.72 16.34
N PRO A 17 18.73 4.75 15.87
CA PRO A 17 18.22 3.47 15.38
C PRO A 17 17.62 2.55 16.47
N GLY A 18 17.76 2.92 17.75
CA GLY A 18 17.24 2.17 18.90
C GLY A 18 15.95 2.72 19.51
N GLU A 19 15.30 3.69 18.87
CA GLU A 19 14.07 4.27 19.38
C GLU A 19 12.95 3.22 19.47
N LYS A 20 12.25 3.21 20.61
CA LYS A 20 11.22 2.22 20.87
C LYS A 20 9.95 2.51 20.10
N THR A 21 9.46 1.50 19.38
CA THR A 21 8.17 1.55 18.66
C THR A 21 7.08 0.86 19.46
N ILE A 22 5.84 1.26 19.21
CA ILE A 22 4.63 0.56 19.65
C ILE A 22 3.80 0.15 18.45
N VAL A 23 3.08 -0.97 18.58
CA VAL A 23 2.14 -1.42 17.52
C VAL A 23 0.77 -0.83 17.81
N HIS A 24 0.24 -0.09 16.85
CA HIS A 24 -1.14 0.42 16.88
C HIS A 24 -1.98 -0.34 15.87
N THR A 25 -3.18 -0.76 16.25
CA THR A 25 -4.10 -1.48 15.36
C THR A 25 -5.30 -0.62 15.02
N CYS A 26 -5.47 -0.36 13.74
CA CYS A 26 -6.64 0.30 13.17
C CYS A 26 -7.66 -0.77 12.73
N ASN A 27 -8.81 -0.84 13.38
CA ASN A 27 -9.83 -1.82 13.05
C ASN A 27 -10.73 -1.31 11.92
N VAL A 28 -10.90 -2.14 10.91
CA VAL A 28 -11.79 -1.91 9.77
C VAL A 28 -12.89 -2.95 9.83
N SER A 29 -14.13 -2.50 9.90
CA SER A 29 -15.33 -3.35 9.90
C SER A 29 -15.97 -3.40 8.52
N ASN A 30 -16.92 -4.33 8.34
CA ASN A 30 -17.75 -4.44 7.15
C ASN A 30 -16.98 -4.63 5.83
N VAL A 31 -15.87 -5.36 5.88
CA VAL A 31 -15.16 -5.78 4.67
C VAL A 31 -16.02 -6.83 3.95
N PRO A 32 -16.39 -6.60 2.68
CA PRO A 32 -17.19 -7.56 1.93
C PRO A 32 -16.46 -8.90 1.78
N LEU A 33 -17.19 -10.01 1.88
CA LEU A 33 -16.66 -11.36 1.69
C LEU A 33 -17.11 -11.92 0.33
N GLN A 34 -16.38 -12.91 -0.18
CA GLN A 34 -16.69 -13.66 -1.41
C GLN A 34 -16.84 -12.79 -2.66
N ARG A 35 -16.14 -11.65 -2.70
CA ARG A 35 -16.07 -10.77 -3.87
C ARG A 35 -14.74 -10.03 -3.92
N TRP A 36 -14.40 -9.51 -5.08
CA TRP A 36 -13.26 -8.61 -5.19
C TRP A 36 -13.47 -7.36 -4.35
N VAL A 37 -12.47 -7.05 -3.54
CA VAL A 37 -12.44 -5.84 -2.72
C VAL A 37 -11.14 -5.11 -3.04
N ASN A 38 -11.26 -3.85 -3.42
CA ASN A 38 -10.10 -2.96 -3.49
C ASN A 38 -9.83 -2.42 -2.08
N LEU A 39 -8.67 -2.71 -1.55
CA LEU A 39 -8.18 -2.16 -0.29
C LEU A 39 -7.02 -1.22 -0.59
N LEU A 40 -7.16 0.04 -0.19
CA LEU A 40 -6.10 1.03 -0.26
C LEU A 40 -5.88 1.61 1.13
N ILE A 41 -4.61 1.69 1.52
CA ILE A 41 -4.18 2.26 2.79
C ILE A 41 -3.29 3.45 2.46
N SER A 42 -3.63 4.62 2.99
CA SER A 42 -2.87 5.85 2.80
C SER A 42 -2.42 6.38 4.16
N VAL A 43 -1.15 6.70 4.29
CA VAL A 43 -0.59 7.24 5.54
C VAL A 43 -0.01 8.62 5.26
N TYR A 44 -0.43 9.59 6.05
CA TYR A 44 0.10 10.95 6.03
C TYR A 44 0.35 11.42 7.47
N GLY A 45 1.60 11.65 7.82
CA GLY A 45 1.97 12.02 9.18
C GLY A 45 1.48 10.99 10.20
N ARG A 46 0.58 11.38 11.07
CA ARG A 46 -0.05 10.54 12.10
C ARG A 46 -1.46 10.07 11.73
N THR A 47 -1.86 10.23 10.49
CA THR A 47 -3.19 9.83 10.02
C THR A 47 -3.06 8.63 9.09
N LEU A 48 -3.84 7.60 9.35
CA LEU A 48 -3.97 6.42 8.52
C LEU A 48 -5.39 6.33 8.00
N ASP A 49 -5.54 6.47 6.68
CA ASP A 49 -6.81 6.38 5.98
C ASP A 49 -6.94 5.03 5.27
N VAL A 50 -8.09 4.41 5.43
CA VAL A 50 -8.43 3.14 4.80
C VAL A 50 -9.59 3.33 3.84
N TYR A 51 -9.35 2.99 2.60
CA TYR A 51 -10.35 3.02 1.54
C TYR A 51 -10.74 1.59 1.15
N LEU A 52 -12.03 1.34 1.12
CA LEU A 52 -12.59 0.12 0.54
C LEU A 52 -13.40 0.47 -0.71
N ASN A 53 -13.07 -0.17 -1.81
CA ASN A 53 -13.73 0.06 -3.09
C ASN A 53 -13.76 1.56 -3.48
N GLY A 54 -12.64 2.24 -3.31
CA GLY A 54 -12.45 3.64 -3.63
C GLY A 54 -13.10 4.64 -2.68
N LYS A 55 -13.76 4.19 -1.61
CA LYS A 55 -14.42 5.05 -0.63
C LYS A 55 -13.69 5.01 0.71
N LEU A 56 -13.50 6.18 1.32
CA LEU A 56 -12.94 6.28 2.66
C LEU A 56 -13.88 5.59 3.66
N THR A 57 -13.37 4.53 4.29
CA THR A 57 -14.13 3.73 5.25
C THR A 57 -13.72 4.01 6.68
N ARG A 58 -12.45 4.29 6.90
CA ARG A 58 -11.91 4.53 8.24
C ARG A 58 -10.73 5.48 8.18
N THR A 59 -10.68 6.40 9.13
CA THR A 59 -9.51 7.21 9.46
C THR A 59 -9.08 6.88 10.89
N CYS A 60 -7.84 6.51 11.09
CA CYS A 60 -7.26 6.27 12.41
C CYS A 60 -6.16 7.30 12.69
N LEU A 61 -6.22 7.88 13.89
CA LEU A 61 -5.14 8.72 14.40
C LEU A 61 -4.10 7.83 15.08
N LEU A 62 -2.88 7.88 14.59
CA LEU A 62 -1.77 7.12 15.12
C LEU A 62 -1.13 7.82 16.33
N PRO A 63 -0.59 7.08 17.30
CA PRO A 63 0.06 7.64 18.48
C PRO A 63 1.36 8.38 18.17
N GLY A 64 1.88 8.23 16.98
CA GLY A 64 3.07 8.89 16.47
C GLY A 64 3.30 8.54 15.00
N ILE A 65 4.39 9.02 14.43
CA ILE A 65 4.74 8.72 13.02
C ILE A 65 5.03 7.22 12.85
N VAL A 66 4.69 6.70 11.67
CA VAL A 66 4.94 5.30 11.33
C VAL A 66 6.44 5.02 11.22
N SER A 67 6.88 3.93 11.83
CA SER A 67 8.24 3.42 11.68
C SER A 67 8.43 2.83 10.28
N THR A 68 9.36 3.39 9.53
CA THR A 68 9.70 2.93 8.17
C THR A 68 11.15 2.45 8.11
N SER A 69 11.38 1.42 7.31
CA SER A 69 12.73 0.93 7.02
C SER A 69 12.96 0.96 5.52
N LYS A 70 14.11 1.50 5.11
CA LYS A 70 14.49 1.61 3.69
C LYS A 70 14.68 0.25 2.99
N TYR A 71 14.92 -0.79 3.76
CA TYR A 71 15.30 -2.12 3.23
C TYR A 71 14.36 -3.24 3.65
N SER A 72 13.19 -2.92 4.19
CA SER A 72 12.21 -3.94 4.54
C SER A 72 11.57 -4.53 3.29
N PRO A 73 11.59 -5.85 3.12
CA PRO A 73 10.87 -6.50 2.03
C PRO A 73 9.36 -6.37 2.22
N ILE A 74 8.63 -6.34 1.11
CA ILE A 74 7.17 -6.41 1.11
C ILE A 74 6.78 -7.88 0.93
N PHE A 75 6.02 -8.41 1.88
CA PHE A 75 5.48 -9.76 1.79
C PHE A 75 3.99 -9.67 1.43
N VAL A 76 3.59 -10.43 0.42
CA VAL A 76 2.19 -10.56 0.03
C VAL A 76 1.69 -11.91 0.54
N THR A 77 0.58 -11.91 1.28
CA THR A 77 -0.03 -13.13 1.85
C THR A 77 0.97 -14.07 2.55
N PRO A 78 1.72 -13.58 3.55
CA PRO A 78 2.68 -14.42 4.28
C PRO A 78 1.97 -15.50 5.11
N MET A 79 2.74 -16.44 5.67
CA MET A 79 2.26 -17.51 6.57
C MET A 79 1.18 -18.42 5.96
N GLY A 80 1.31 -18.78 4.69
CA GLY A 80 0.35 -19.66 4.00
C GLY A 80 -0.84 -18.90 3.39
N GLY A 81 -0.91 -17.60 3.58
CA GLY A 81 -1.91 -16.75 2.93
C GLY A 81 -3.33 -16.92 3.48
N PHE A 82 -4.30 -16.78 2.61
CA PHE A 82 -5.72 -17.00 2.87
C PHE A 82 -6.33 -17.72 1.66
N ASP A 83 -7.48 -18.33 1.85
CA ASP A 83 -8.21 -18.97 0.76
C ASP A 83 -8.86 -17.88 -0.12
N GLY A 84 -8.17 -17.52 -1.21
CA GLY A 84 -8.60 -16.43 -2.08
C GLY A 84 -7.52 -16.00 -3.08
N TRP A 85 -7.80 -14.90 -3.76
CA TRP A 85 -6.94 -14.34 -4.81
C TRP A 85 -6.54 -12.91 -4.47
N THR A 86 -5.30 -12.55 -4.79
CA THR A 86 -4.80 -11.16 -4.76
C THR A 86 -4.40 -10.72 -6.15
N SER A 87 -4.62 -9.44 -6.45
CA SER A 87 -4.31 -8.86 -7.75
C SER A 87 -3.90 -7.40 -7.58
N LYS A 88 -3.06 -6.91 -8.46
CA LYS A 88 -2.66 -5.50 -8.57
C LYS A 88 -2.13 -4.91 -7.27
N LEU A 89 -1.11 -5.56 -6.67
CA LEU A 89 -0.37 -4.91 -5.61
C LEU A 89 0.34 -3.68 -6.17
N GLN A 90 0.09 -2.52 -5.57
CA GLN A 90 0.70 -1.25 -5.94
C GLN A 90 1.22 -0.55 -4.69
N PHE A 91 2.33 0.14 -4.83
CA PHE A 91 2.93 0.95 -3.78
C PHE A 91 3.19 2.37 -4.31
N TRP A 92 2.83 3.36 -3.52
CA TRP A 92 3.12 4.77 -3.79
C TRP A 92 3.98 5.33 -2.67
N PRO A 93 5.04 6.10 -3.00
CA PRO A 93 5.90 6.71 -1.99
C PRO A 93 5.23 7.88 -1.26
N ASN A 94 4.12 8.38 -1.78
CA ASN A 94 3.35 9.48 -1.20
C ASN A 94 1.94 9.01 -0.82
N SER A 95 1.34 9.72 0.14
CA SER A 95 -0.07 9.51 0.48
C SER A 95 -0.98 9.82 -0.70
N LEU A 96 -2.08 9.10 -0.80
CA LEU A 96 -3.12 9.31 -1.81
C LEU A 96 -4.32 10.04 -1.20
N ASN A 97 -4.87 10.97 -1.97
CA ASN A 97 -6.11 11.66 -1.63
C ASN A 97 -7.36 10.83 -2.06
N PRO A 98 -8.58 11.18 -1.62
CA PRO A 98 -9.79 10.43 -1.97
C PRO A 98 -10.06 10.30 -3.47
N GLN A 99 -9.75 11.32 -4.26
CA GLN A 99 -9.92 11.27 -5.72
C GLN A 99 -8.96 10.26 -6.37
N GLN A 100 -7.72 10.24 -5.91
CA GLN A 100 -6.73 9.28 -6.36
C GLN A 100 -7.11 7.85 -5.96
N ALA A 101 -7.62 7.65 -4.74
CA ALA A 101 -8.12 6.35 -4.29
C ALA A 101 -9.29 5.86 -5.15
N TRP A 102 -10.21 6.74 -5.51
CA TRP A 102 -11.29 6.43 -6.44
C TRP A 102 -10.77 6.06 -7.83
N ASN A 103 -9.80 6.80 -8.35
CA ASN A 103 -9.19 6.54 -9.65
C ASN A 103 -8.50 5.17 -9.71
N VAL A 104 -7.82 4.76 -8.61
CA VAL A 104 -7.23 3.42 -8.51
C VAL A 104 -8.31 2.34 -8.55
N TYR A 105 -9.37 2.52 -7.78
CA TYR A 105 -10.50 1.58 -7.75
C TYR A 105 -11.21 1.48 -9.10
N SER A 106 -11.49 2.61 -9.75
CA SER A 106 -12.28 2.67 -10.99
C SER A 106 -11.60 1.95 -12.16
N LYS A 107 -10.28 1.80 -12.13
CA LYS A 107 -9.55 0.97 -13.12
C LYS A 107 -9.88 -0.52 -13.01
N GLY A 108 -10.48 -0.95 -11.91
CA GLY A 108 -11.01 -2.29 -11.68
C GLY A 108 -9.96 -3.41 -11.58
N PRO A 109 -10.36 -4.58 -11.11
CA PRO A 109 -9.49 -5.75 -11.04
C PRO A 109 -9.32 -6.43 -12.40
N LYS A 110 -10.20 -6.16 -13.36
CA LYS A 110 -10.38 -6.95 -14.57
C LYS A 110 -9.33 -6.76 -15.67
N SER A 111 -8.51 -5.72 -15.64
CA SER A 111 -7.49 -5.54 -16.66
C SER A 111 -6.33 -6.54 -16.58
N GLY A 112 -6.49 -7.63 -15.84
CA GLY A 112 -5.45 -8.63 -15.63
C GLY A 112 -5.93 -10.07 -15.49
N LEU A 113 -7.24 -10.35 -15.49
CA LEU A 113 -7.71 -11.75 -15.34
C LEU A 113 -7.56 -12.59 -16.62
N PHE A 114 -7.37 -11.94 -17.77
CA PHE A 114 -7.16 -12.59 -19.07
C PHE A 114 -6.10 -11.91 -19.94
N SER A 115 -5.45 -10.86 -19.47
CA SER A 115 -4.22 -10.36 -20.05
C SER A 115 -3.05 -10.89 -19.26
N SER A 116 -2.07 -11.45 -19.93
CA SER A 116 -0.81 -11.96 -19.39
C SER A 116 0.06 -10.87 -18.74
N ASP A 117 -0.49 -9.69 -18.51
CA ASP A 117 0.25 -8.52 -18.06
C ASP A 117 0.18 -8.37 -16.55
N PHE A 118 0.99 -9.13 -15.86
CA PHE A 118 1.42 -8.80 -14.52
C PHE A 118 2.53 -7.76 -14.63
N GLU A 119 2.17 -6.50 -14.53
CA GLU A 119 3.12 -5.39 -14.54
C GLU A 119 3.33 -4.87 -13.12
N VAL A 120 4.52 -5.06 -12.56
CA VAL A 120 4.96 -4.38 -11.34
C VAL A 120 5.83 -3.21 -11.74
N LYS A 121 5.32 -2.00 -11.57
CA LYS A 121 6.11 -0.78 -11.72
C LYS A 121 6.75 -0.42 -10.39
N VAL A 122 8.06 -0.52 -10.32
CA VAL A 122 8.84 -0.04 -9.18
C VAL A 122 9.51 1.27 -9.59
N ALA A 123 9.01 2.40 -9.09
CA ALA A 123 9.68 3.67 -9.25
C ALA A 123 10.69 3.88 -8.13
N VAL A 124 11.93 4.11 -8.48
CA VAL A 124 13.01 4.40 -7.52
C VAL A 124 13.23 5.91 -7.49
N PHE A 125 13.07 6.50 -6.31
CA PHE A 125 13.31 7.92 -6.08
C PHE A 125 14.57 8.13 -5.23
N SER A 126 15.39 9.08 -5.62
CA SER A 126 16.50 9.59 -4.82
C SER A 126 16.39 11.12 -4.75
N ASN A 127 16.46 11.67 -3.55
CA ASN A 127 16.33 13.12 -3.30
C ASN A 127 15.09 13.78 -3.92
N GLY A 128 13.95 13.05 -3.92
CA GLY A 128 12.69 13.55 -4.46
C GLY A 128 12.59 13.56 -5.98
N SER A 129 13.60 13.08 -6.69
CA SER A 129 13.59 12.91 -8.14
C SER A 129 13.50 11.44 -8.50
N GLU A 130 12.67 11.11 -9.48
CA GLU A 130 12.57 9.77 -10.03
C GLU A 130 13.87 9.42 -10.76
N GLN A 131 14.54 8.35 -10.32
CA GLN A 131 15.81 7.88 -10.88
C GLN A 131 15.59 6.79 -11.94
N GLY A 132 14.43 6.19 -11.96
CA GLY A 132 14.05 5.19 -12.95
C GLY A 132 12.80 4.42 -12.53
N THR A 133 12.08 3.93 -13.52
CA THR A 133 10.95 3.01 -13.35
C THR A 133 11.36 1.67 -13.94
N TYR A 134 11.32 0.62 -13.12
CA TYR A 134 11.53 -0.76 -13.56
C TYR A 134 10.18 -1.45 -13.67
N THR A 135 9.89 -1.96 -14.86
CA THR A 135 8.71 -2.79 -15.11
C THR A 135 9.13 -4.25 -15.09
N ILE A 136 8.52 -5.04 -14.21
CA ILE A 136 8.72 -6.48 -14.16
C ILE A 136 7.42 -7.13 -14.66
N GLY A 137 7.50 -7.82 -15.78
CA GLY A 137 6.36 -8.42 -16.47
C GLY A 137 5.85 -7.52 -17.58
N GLY A 138 5.65 -8.06 -18.70
CA GLY A 138 5.18 -7.45 -19.94
C GLY A 138 5.50 -8.43 -21.06
N ASP A 139 4.48 -8.79 -21.81
CA ASP A 139 4.64 -9.69 -22.94
C ASP A 139 5.47 -8.97 -24.00
N GLY A 140 6.64 -9.54 -24.28
CA GLY A 140 7.46 -9.11 -25.39
C GLY A 140 6.74 -9.43 -26.69
N ASN A 141 6.09 -8.45 -27.27
CA ASN A 141 5.75 -8.49 -28.68
C ASN A 141 6.68 -7.51 -29.42
N ASP A 142 7.93 -7.93 -29.61
CA ASP A 142 8.76 -7.47 -30.70
C ASP A 142 8.14 -8.01 -31.99
N SER A 143 7.49 -7.19 -32.72
CA SER A 143 7.21 -7.43 -34.13
C SER A 143 7.82 -6.30 -34.97
N ASP A 144 8.83 -6.70 -35.70
CA ASP A 144 9.46 -6.10 -36.91
C ASP A 144 8.97 -4.72 -37.35
#